data_b27aaff5691d9a25105c792d3810eee6
#
_entry.id   b27aaff5691d9a25105c792d3810eee6
#
_cell.length_a   1.000
_cell.length_b   1.000
_cell.length_c   1.000
_cell.angle_alpha   90.00
_cell.angle_beta   90.00
_cell.angle_gamma   90.00
#
_symmetry.space_group_name_H-M   'P 1'
#
loop_
_entity.id
_entity.type
_entity.pdbx_description
1 polymer ?
#
loop_
_entity_poly.entity_id
_entity_poly.type
_entity_poly.pdbx_seq_one_letter_code
_entity_poly.pdbx_strand_id
1 'polypeptide(L)'
;MGRGPSTGEPGQAQGLAFSVPDICPMPGSLNHIFQEISMEFQTEPLPGNNLERWAQQGVLLLNATLTVEKGKAGSHEMFGWQQFTDTIISLLSEKYNNIVFMLWGKSAASKAKFIDETKHKIYTSTHPSGLSWGKTSNFSKMKGCALSIDNKGNLIENDINFVYKGFGRLRNDSFWGSMQFRATNNYLQSNGKNPIDWR
;
A
#
# COMPACT_ATOMS: atom_id res chain seq x y z
N MET A 1 0.12 0.43 -5.71
CA MET A 1 0.91 0.53 -6.95
C MET A 1 2.12 1.41 -6.69
N GLY A 2 3.32 0.94 -6.97
CA GLY A 2 4.57 1.67 -6.85
C GLY A 2 4.84 2.56 -8.08
N ARG A 3 5.73 3.54 -7.95
CA ARG A 3 6.10 4.43 -9.05
C ARG A 3 7.05 3.75 -10.03
N GLY A 4 8.02 3.01 -9.52
CA GLY A 4 9.01 2.27 -10.28
C GLY A 4 9.86 1.38 -9.38
N PRO A 5 10.71 0.52 -9.96
CA PRO A 5 11.55 -0.38 -9.20
C PRO A 5 12.61 0.37 -8.39
N SER A 6 13.24 -0.34 -7.45
CA SER A 6 14.36 0.18 -6.67
C SER A 6 15.53 0.61 -7.58
N THR A 7 16.11 1.76 -7.29
CA THR A 7 17.30 2.27 -7.98
C THR A 7 18.61 1.83 -7.32
N GLY A 8 18.55 0.96 -6.31
CA GLY A 8 19.70 0.45 -5.59
C GLY A 8 20.58 -0.49 -6.38
N GLU A 9 21.26 -1.40 -5.70
CA GLU A 9 22.15 -2.37 -6.34
C GLU A 9 21.39 -3.35 -7.27
N PRO A 10 22.04 -3.88 -8.33
CA PRO A 10 21.47 -4.91 -9.16
C PRO A 10 20.98 -6.11 -8.33
N GLY A 11 19.80 -6.64 -8.66
CA GLY A 11 19.16 -7.71 -7.90
C GLY A 11 18.30 -7.27 -6.72
N GLN A 12 18.25 -5.99 -6.38
CA GLN A 12 17.36 -5.48 -5.34
C GLN A 12 15.90 -5.46 -5.78
N ALA A 13 15.61 -5.16 -7.04
CA ALA A 13 14.26 -5.22 -7.59
C ALA A 13 13.89 -6.67 -7.94
N GLN A 14 12.76 -7.16 -7.42
CA GLN A 14 12.27 -8.54 -7.60
C GLN A 14 11.07 -8.65 -8.55
N GLY A 15 10.69 -7.56 -9.25
CA GLY A 15 9.48 -7.53 -10.07
C GLY A 15 8.19 -7.29 -9.26
N LEU A 16 8.27 -7.22 -7.95
CA LEU A 16 7.17 -6.93 -7.04
C LEU A 16 7.35 -5.52 -6.45
N ALA A 17 6.36 -4.65 -6.59
CA ALA A 17 6.42 -3.30 -6.03
C ALA A 17 6.67 -3.35 -4.51
N PHE A 18 7.58 -2.50 -4.03
CA PHE A 18 8.04 -2.37 -2.64
C PHE A 18 8.88 -3.55 -2.11
N SER A 19 8.87 -4.72 -2.76
CA SER A 19 9.60 -5.90 -2.35
C SER A 19 11.09 -5.80 -2.68
N VAL A 20 11.92 -6.28 -1.74
CA VAL A 20 13.35 -6.51 -1.96
C VAL A 20 13.75 -7.84 -1.30
N PRO A 21 14.85 -8.48 -1.70
CA PRO A 21 15.38 -9.65 -1.01
C PRO A 21 15.62 -9.38 0.48
N ASP A 22 15.41 -10.37 1.34
CA ASP A 22 15.56 -10.23 2.79
C ASP A 22 16.98 -9.84 3.21
N ILE A 23 17.97 -10.16 2.41
CA ILE A 23 19.38 -9.74 2.61
C ILE A 23 19.59 -8.24 2.39
N CYS A 24 18.68 -7.56 1.68
CA CYS A 24 18.78 -6.13 1.43
C CYS A 24 18.23 -5.32 2.61
N PRO A 25 18.77 -4.11 2.85
CA PRO A 25 18.16 -3.20 3.81
C PRO A 25 16.70 -2.90 3.45
N MET A 26 15.84 -2.86 4.47
CA MET A 26 14.41 -2.55 4.29
C MET A 26 14.22 -1.16 3.70
N PRO A 27 13.52 -1.03 2.54
CA PRO A 27 13.17 0.28 1.98
C PRO A 27 12.26 1.07 2.93
N GLY A 28 12.45 2.39 3.01
CA GLY A 28 11.64 3.24 3.88
C GLY A 28 10.14 3.15 3.61
N SER A 29 9.72 3.03 2.33
CA SER A 29 8.31 2.85 2.00
C SER A 29 7.76 1.51 2.51
N LEU A 30 8.54 0.43 2.42
CA LEU A 30 8.14 -0.88 2.93
C LEU A 30 8.03 -0.87 4.45
N ASN A 31 8.99 -0.24 5.15
CA ASN A 31 8.92 -0.05 6.59
C ASN A 31 7.62 0.66 7.01
N HIS A 32 7.22 1.72 6.29
CA HIS A 32 5.97 2.43 6.59
C HIS A 32 4.73 1.57 6.31
N ILE A 33 4.76 0.74 5.26
CA ILE A 33 3.69 -0.22 4.98
C ILE A 33 3.55 -1.21 6.14
N PHE A 34 4.66 -1.78 6.61
CA PHE A 34 4.65 -2.73 7.72
C PHE A 34 4.19 -2.10 9.03
N GLN A 35 4.56 -0.84 9.27
CA GLN A 35 4.09 -0.10 10.43
C GLN A 35 2.58 0.12 10.41
N GLU A 36 2.00 0.47 9.24
CA GLU A 36 0.55 0.60 9.08
C GLU A 36 -0.15 -0.74 9.34
N ILE A 37 0.35 -1.84 8.77
CA ILE A 37 -0.20 -3.18 8.99
C ILE A 37 -0.13 -3.57 10.46
N SER A 38 1.03 -3.37 11.11
CA SER A 38 1.20 -3.69 12.53
C SER A 38 0.24 -2.90 13.41
N MET A 39 -0.03 -1.65 13.07
CA MET A 39 -1.02 -0.82 13.75
C MET A 39 -2.44 -1.34 13.52
N GLU A 40 -2.81 -1.60 12.25
CA GLU A 40 -4.15 -2.05 11.90
C GLU A 40 -4.51 -3.39 12.55
N PHE A 41 -3.57 -4.33 12.59
CA PHE A 41 -3.79 -5.68 13.10
C PHE A 41 -3.29 -5.91 14.52
N GLN A 42 -2.71 -4.88 15.16
CA GLN A 42 -2.16 -4.95 16.53
C GLN A 42 -1.14 -6.09 16.68
N THR A 43 -0.24 -6.20 15.72
CA THR A 43 0.80 -7.22 15.67
C THR A 43 2.19 -6.64 15.87
N GLU A 44 3.16 -7.50 16.23
CA GLU A 44 4.57 -7.16 16.19
C GLU A 44 4.99 -6.77 14.75
N PRO A 45 6.11 -6.04 14.59
CA PRO A 45 6.65 -5.71 13.28
C PRO A 45 6.81 -6.95 12.40
N LEU A 46 6.45 -6.81 11.13
CA LEU A 46 6.50 -7.91 10.16
C LEU A 46 7.95 -8.29 9.84
N PRO A 47 8.26 -9.59 9.77
CA PRO A 47 9.58 -10.05 9.39
C PRO A 47 9.79 -9.99 7.88
N GLY A 48 11.07 -9.84 7.50
CA GLY A 48 11.50 -9.95 6.10
C GLY A 48 11.09 -8.76 5.23
N ASN A 49 11.71 -8.68 4.07
CA ASN A 49 11.51 -7.63 3.08
C ASN A 49 10.89 -8.16 1.78
N ASN A 50 10.83 -9.50 1.63
CA ASN A 50 10.28 -10.18 0.48
C ASN A 50 8.76 -10.30 0.60
N LEU A 51 8.02 -9.73 -0.35
CA LEU A 51 6.55 -9.72 -0.39
C LEU A 51 5.96 -10.84 -1.25
N GLU A 52 6.73 -11.85 -1.62
CA GLU A 52 6.24 -12.99 -2.40
C GLU A 52 5.07 -13.69 -1.69
N ARG A 53 5.08 -13.73 -0.36
CA ARG A 53 3.97 -14.26 0.45
C ARG A 53 2.62 -13.55 0.19
N TRP A 54 2.63 -12.28 -0.18
CA TRP A 54 1.42 -11.57 -0.58
C TRP A 54 1.03 -11.89 -2.02
N ALA A 55 2.01 -11.95 -2.92
CA ALA A 55 1.77 -12.30 -4.32
C ALA A 55 1.14 -13.71 -4.46
N GLN A 56 1.58 -14.67 -3.65
CA GLN A 56 1.02 -16.03 -3.59
C GLN A 56 -0.46 -16.06 -3.15
N GLN A 57 -0.92 -15.02 -2.46
CA GLN A 57 -2.33 -14.86 -2.07
C GLN A 57 -3.15 -14.05 -3.09
N GLY A 58 -2.59 -13.71 -4.25
CA GLY A 58 -3.26 -12.97 -5.31
C GLY A 58 -3.12 -11.45 -5.22
N VAL A 59 -2.18 -10.93 -4.44
CA VAL A 59 -1.86 -9.50 -4.41
C VAL A 59 -0.94 -9.15 -5.57
N LEU A 60 -1.45 -8.38 -6.55
CA LEU A 60 -0.63 -7.87 -7.65
C LEU A 60 0.14 -6.63 -7.22
N LEU A 61 1.42 -6.80 -6.91
CA LEU A 61 2.34 -5.73 -6.52
C LEU A 61 2.91 -5.05 -7.77
N LEU A 62 2.12 -4.19 -8.41
CA LEU A 62 2.43 -3.58 -9.70
C LEU A 62 3.07 -2.20 -9.55
N ASN A 63 4.21 -1.98 -10.22
CA ASN A 63 4.78 -0.65 -10.45
C ASN A 63 4.21 -0.02 -11.74
N ALA A 64 4.12 1.31 -11.81
CA ALA A 64 3.70 2.03 -13.02
C ALA A 64 4.78 1.94 -14.13
N THR A 65 6.05 1.94 -13.73
CA THR A 65 7.23 1.77 -14.60
C THR A 65 7.97 0.54 -14.13
N LEU A 66 8.27 -0.42 -15.02
CA LEU A 66 8.78 -1.73 -14.62
C LEU A 66 10.30 -1.85 -14.66
N THR A 67 10.99 -0.91 -15.29
CA THR A 67 12.45 -0.88 -15.34
C THR A 67 13.00 0.49 -14.96
N VAL A 68 14.27 0.54 -14.58
CA VAL A 68 14.98 1.76 -14.21
C VAL A 68 16.47 1.56 -14.44
N GLU A 69 17.18 2.62 -14.80
CA GLU A 69 18.65 2.63 -14.84
C GLU A 69 19.20 2.75 -13.41
N LYS A 70 20.29 1.99 -13.11
CA LYS A 70 20.94 2.02 -11.80
C LYS A 70 21.23 3.46 -11.37
N GLY A 71 20.76 3.82 -10.18
CA GLY A 71 20.98 5.15 -9.58
C GLY A 71 20.16 6.29 -10.18
N LYS A 72 19.36 6.08 -11.24
CA LYS A 72 18.62 7.13 -11.93
C LYS A 72 17.11 6.92 -11.82
N ALA A 73 16.53 7.34 -10.72
CA ALA A 73 15.08 7.23 -10.50
C ALA A 73 14.29 7.91 -11.63
N GLY A 74 13.28 7.19 -12.17
CA GLY A 74 12.44 7.70 -13.24
C GLY A 74 13.05 7.66 -14.64
N SER A 75 14.27 7.15 -14.82
CA SER A 75 14.98 7.14 -16.12
C SER A 75 14.19 6.47 -17.25
N HIS A 76 13.30 5.53 -16.95
CA HIS A 76 12.51 4.81 -17.95
C HIS A 76 11.02 5.19 -17.93
N GLU A 77 10.64 6.32 -17.35
CA GLU A 77 9.24 6.78 -17.34
C GLU A 77 8.67 7.00 -18.75
N MET A 78 9.53 7.35 -19.71
CA MET A 78 9.16 7.62 -21.11
C MET A 78 9.19 6.35 -22.00
N PHE A 79 9.47 5.17 -21.48
CA PHE A 79 9.63 3.94 -22.27
C PHE A 79 8.31 3.20 -22.57
N GLY A 80 7.16 3.85 -22.33
CA GLY A 80 5.85 3.26 -22.61
C GLY A 80 5.33 2.32 -21.52
N TRP A 81 6.08 2.09 -20.44
CA TRP A 81 5.65 1.23 -19.34
C TRP A 81 4.30 1.61 -18.76
N GLN A 82 4.01 2.91 -18.65
CA GLN A 82 2.74 3.37 -18.10
C GLN A 82 1.55 2.93 -18.97
N GLN A 83 1.68 3.00 -20.29
CA GLN A 83 0.64 2.53 -21.19
C GLN A 83 0.39 1.03 -21.02
N PHE A 84 1.45 0.24 -20.92
CA PHE A 84 1.34 -1.21 -20.68
C PHE A 84 0.65 -1.52 -19.34
N THR A 85 1.08 -0.89 -18.25
CA THR A 85 0.50 -1.14 -16.94
C THR A 85 -0.93 -0.61 -16.81
N ASP A 86 -1.27 0.49 -17.49
CA ASP A 86 -2.64 1.02 -17.57
C ASP A 86 -3.56 0.04 -18.31
N THR A 87 -3.06 -0.60 -19.38
CA THR A 87 -3.79 -1.67 -20.08
C THR A 87 -4.05 -2.87 -19.16
N ILE A 88 -3.07 -3.28 -18.35
CA ILE A 88 -3.27 -4.35 -17.37
C ILE A 88 -4.38 -3.98 -16.37
N ILE A 89 -4.39 -2.76 -15.84
CA ILE A 89 -5.41 -2.29 -14.90
C ILE A 89 -6.79 -2.34 -15.56
N SER A 90 -6.92 -1.83 -16.81
CA SER A 90 -8.18 -1.85 -17.56
C SER A 90 -8.67 -3.27 -17.80
N LEU A 91 -7.80 -4.19 -18.22
CA LEU A 91 -8.15 -5.59 -18.46
C LEU A 91 -8.60 -6.30 -17.18
N LEU A 92 -7.95 -6.04 -16.05
CA LEU A 92 -8.36 -6.59 -14.76
C LEU A 92 -9.73 -6.06 -14.36
N SER A 93 -9.98 -4.78 -14.56
CA SER A 93 -11.27 -4.15 -14.27
C SER A 93 -12.38 -4.64 -15.20
N GLU A 94 -12.07 -4.94 -16.45
CA GLU A 94 -13.05 -5.48 -17.40
C GLU A 94 -13.43 -6.93 -17.10
N LYS A 95 -12.41 -7.78 -16.89
CA LYS A 95 -12.57 -9.25 -16.86
C LYS A 95 -12.98 -9.83 -15.53
N TYR A 96 -12.77 -9.12 -14.42
CA TYR A 96 -13.04 -9.63 -13.09
C TYR A 96 -14.05 -8.77 -12.32
N ASN A 97 -14.45 -9.25 -11.14
CA ASN A 97 -15.30 -8.52 -10.19
C ASN A 97 -14.68 -8.58 -8.80
N ASN A 98 -15.04 -7.60 -7.98
CA ASN A 98 -14.67 -7.56 -6.58
C ASN A 98 -13.14 -7.58 -6.35
N ILE A 99 -12.38 -6.86 -7.19
CA ILE A 99 -10.97 -6.57 -6.94
C ILE A 99 -10.90 -5.32 -6.04
N VAL A 100 -9.92 -5.29 -5.15
CA VAL A 100 -9.55 -4.09 -4.41
C VAL A 100 -8.31 -3.47 -5.04
N PHE A 101 -8.41 -2.21 -5.44
CA PHE A 101 -7.31 -1.42 -5.96
C PHE A 101 -6.80 -0.45 -4.90
N MET A 102 -5.58 -0.64 -4.41
CA MET A 102 -4.92 0.25 -3.46
C MET A 102 -3.98 1.17 -4.23
N LEU A 103 -4.34 2.43 -4.36
CA LEU A 103 -3.67 3.42 -5.22
C LEU A 103 -2.98 4.49 -4.36
N TRP A 104 -1.69 4.35 -4.11
CA TRP A 104 -0.93 5.19 -3.20
C TRP A 104 -0.17 6.30 -3.93
N GLY A 105 -0.50 7.54 -3.59
CA GLY A 105 0.06 8.75 -4.18
C GLY A 105 -0.64 9.19 -5.46
N LYS A 106 -0.39 10.43 -5.89
CA LYS A 106 -1.09 11.08 -7.01
C LYS A 106 -0.98 10.31 -8.32
N SER A 107 0.19 9.77 -8.64
CA SER A 107 0.41 9.00 -9.86
C SER A 107 -0.42 7.71 -9.88
N ALA A 108 -0.50 6.99 -8.77
CA ALA A 108 -1.35 5.81 -8.67
C ALA A 108 -2.84 6.18 -8.67
N ALA A 109 -3.24 7.20 -7.92
CA ALA A 109 -4.63 7.68 -7.88
C ALA A 109 -5.18 8.08 -9.25
N SER A 110 -4.33 8.63 -10.14
CA SER A 110 -4.75 8.96 -11.52
C SER A 110 -5.15 7.74 -12.36
N LYS A 111 -4.83 6.51 -11.91
CA LYS A 111 -5.21 5.25 -12.57
C LYS A 111 -6.66 4.83 -12.26
N ALA A 112 -7.32 5.46 -11.29
CA ALA A 112 -8.73 5.20 -10.96
C ALA A 112 -9.65 5.32 -12.18
N LYS A 113 -9.34 6.20 -13.12
CA LYS A 113 -10.09 6.37 -14.39
C LYS A 113 -10.16 5.11 -15.28
N PHE A 114 -9.32 4.11 -15.04
CA PHE A 114 -9.29 2.84 -15.76
C PHE A 114 -10.05 1.72 -15.03
N ILE A 115 -10.66 2.04 -13.89
CA ILE A 115 -11.29 1.06 -12.99
C ILE A 115 -12.79 1.34 -12.90
N ASP A 116 -13.59 0.32 -13.12
CA ASP A 116 -15.06 0.38 -12.95
C ASP A 116 -15.41 0.25 -11.46
N GLU A 117 -15.74 1.36 -10.83
CA GLU A 117 -16.08 1.43 -9.40
C GLU A 117 -17.40 0.73 -9.06
N THR A 118 -18.23 0.40 -10.06
CA THR A 118 -19.47 -0.38 -9.83
C THR A 118 -19.16 -1.86 -9.57
N LYS A 119 -17.99 -2.34 -10.02
CA LYS A 119 -17.53 -3.73 -9.93
C LYS A 119 -16.43 -3.93 -8.90
N HIS A 120 -15.70 -2.88 -8.54
CA HIS A 120 -14.47 -2.94 -7.78
C HIS A 120 -14.45 -1.94 -6.63
N LYS A 121 -13.55 -2.16 -5.69
CA LYS A 121 -13.28 -1.20 -4.61
C LYS A 121 -11.96 -0.48 -4.85
N ILE A 122 -11.97 0.84 -4.73
CA ILE A 122 -10.78 1.67 -4.81
C ILE A 122 -10.50 2.30 -3.45
N TYR A 123 -9.27 2.17 -2.98
CA TYR A 123 -8.74 2.92 -1.85
C TYR A 123 -7.57 3.79 -2.31
N THR A 124 -7.61 5.05 -1.93
CA THR A 124 -6.55 6.02 -2.25
C THR A 124 -5.96 6.61 -0.97
N SER A 125 -4.67 6.93 -1.00
CA SER A 125 -4.01 7.70 0.06
C SER A 125 -2.75 8.37 -0.49
N THR A 126 -2.04 9.13 0.35
CA THR A 126 -0.68 9.57 0.01
C THR A 126 0.24 8.36 -0.15
N HIS A 127 1.40 8.56 -0.78
CA HIS A 127 2.37 7.47 -0.96
C HIS A 127 3.07 7.14 0.37
N PRO A 128 3.39 5.86 0.68
CA PRO A 128 4.10 5.48 1.90
C PRO A 128 5.56 5.91 1.97
N SER A 129 6.07 6.71 1.02
CA SER A 129 7.43 7.26 1.08
C SER A 129 7.58 8.30 2.18
N GLY A 130 8.79 8.45 2.74
CA GLY A 130 9.09 9.35 3.85
C GLY A 130 8.73 10.83 3.61
N LEU A 131 8.64 11.26 2.34
CA LEU A 131 8.22 12.63 1.97
C LEU A 131 6.71 12.85 2.04
N SER A 132 5.92 11.78 1.94
CA SER A 132 4.46 11.83 1.75
C SER A 132 3.68 11.11 2.84
N TRP A 133 4.30 10.19 3.53
CA TRP A 133 3.71 9.24 4.46
C TRP A 133 2.92 9.89 5.60
N GLY A 134 3.37 10.97 6.06
CA GLY A 134 2.79 11.75 7.14
C GLY A 134 3.88 12.60 7.76
N LYS A 135 3.69 13.88 7.85
CA LYS A 135 4.66 14.80 8.48
C LYS A 135 4.68 14.62 10.00
N THR A 136 4.76 13.38 10.50
CA THR A 136 4.80 13.11 11.93
C THR A 136 6.18 12.62 12.34
N SER A 137 6.99 13.53 12.87
CA SER A 137 8.24 13.24 13.55
C SER A 137 8.08 12.44 14.87
N ASN A 138 6.87 12.00 15.22
CA ASN A 138 6.54 11.45 16.54
C ASN A 138 6.04 10.00 16.54
N PHE A 139 6.41 9.22 15.53
CA PHE A 139 6.04 7.79 15.46
C PHE A 139 6.42 6.99 16.71
N SER A 140 7.55 7.30 17.33
CA SER A 140 7.99 6.64 18.57
C SER A 140 7.02 6.79 19.75
N LYS A 141 6.12 7.76 19.72
CA LYS A 141 5.08 7.97 20.74
C LYS A 141 3.83 7.11 20.53
N MET A 142 3.67 6.47 19.36
CA MET A 142 2.53 5.59 19.08
C MET A 142 2.71 4.15 19.60
N LYS A 143 3.89 3.75 20.05
CA LYS A 143 4.08 2.48 20.72
C LYS A 143 3.21 2.44 21.98
N GLY A 144 2.04 1.80 21.87
CA GLY A 144 1.10 1.64 22.98
C GLY A 144 -0.29 2.25 22.79
N CYS A 145 -0.58 2.92 21.67
CA CYS A 145 -1.96 3.28 21.33
C CYS A 145 -2.68 2.03 20.81
N ALA A 146 -3.36 1.33 21.69
CA ALA A 146 -4.34 0.33 21.29
C ALA A 146 -5.51 1.09 20.65
N LEU A 147 -5.68 0.94 19.33
CA LEU A 147 -6.89 1.40 18.65
C LEU A 147 -8.00 0.42 18.98
N SER A 148 -9.08 0.89 19.58
CA SER A 148 -10.24 0.04 19.84
C SER A 148 -11.03 -0.14 18.56
N ILE A 149 -11.46 -1.37 18.31
CA ILE A 149 -12.17 -1.78 17.11
C ILE A 149 -13.48 -2.40 17.55
N ASP A 150 -14.57 -2.02 16.91
CA ASP A 150 -15.88 -2.63 17.17
C ASP A 150 -15.94 -4.08 16.65
N ASN A 151 -16.99 -4.81 17.01
CA ASN A 151 -17.20 -6.21 16.61
C ASN A 151 -17.35 -6.39 15.08
N LYS A 152 -17.43 -5.30 14.32
CA LYS A 152 -17.51 -5.29 12.85
C LYS A 152 -16.19 -4.91 12.19
N GLY A 153 -15.12 -4.68 12.98
CA GLY A 153 -13.81 -4.30 12.48
C GLY A 153 -13.66 -2.81 12.16
N ASN A 154 -14.59 -1.94 12.58
CA ASN A 154 -14.48 -0.50 12.40
C ASN A 154 -13.74 0.13 13.58
N LEU A 155 -12.91 1.14 13.31
CA LEU A 155 -12.32 1.95 14.38
C LEU A 155 -13.41 2.67 15.17
N ILE A 156 -13.30 2.63 16.49
CA ILE A 156 -14.17 3.41 17.35
C ILE A 156 -13.77 4.88 17.24
N GLU A 157 -14.74 5.74 16.96
CA GLU A 157 -14.53 7.16 16.59
C GLU A 157 -13.70 7.95 17.63
N ASN A 158 -13.77 7.59 18.90
CA ASN A 158 -12.97 8.18 19.97
C ASN A 158 -11.47 7.90 19.82
N ASP A 159 -11.10 6.73 19.31
CA ASP A 159 -9.71 6.35 19.12
C ASP A 159 -9.12 7.01 17.86
N ILE A 160 -9.90 7.17 16.80
CA ILE A 160 -9.53 7.96 15.62
C ILE A 160 -9.19 9.38 16.04
N ASN A 161 -10.04 10.02 16.84
CA ASN A 161 -9.80 11.38 17.35
C ASN A 161 -8.57 11.47 18.26
N PHE A 162 -8.27 10.44 19.04
CA PHE A 162 -7.09 10.40 19.89
C PHE A 162 -5.81 10.29 19.06
N VAL A 163 -5.80 9.40 18.07
CA VAL A 163 -4.68 9.27 17.12
C VAL A 163 -4.46 10.59 16.38
N TYR A 164 -5.51 11.22 15.87
CA TYR A 164 -5.42 12.50 15.16
C TYR A 164 -5.00 13.66 16.07
N LYS A 165 -5.42 13.73 17.30
CA LYS A 165 -5.03 14.78 18.26
C LYS A 165 -3.58 14.67 18.73
N GLY A 166 -3.03 13.46 18.81
CA GLY A 166 -1.65 13.22 19.24
C GLY A 166 -0.59 13.55 18.17
N PHE A 167 -0.96 13.67 16.91
CA PHE A 167 -0.04 13.77 15.76
C PHE A 167 -0.11 15.08 14.97
N GLY A 168 -0.88 16.05 15.42
CA GLY A 168 -1.19 17.24 14.62
C GLY A 168 -2.14 16.90 13.47
N ARG A 169 -2.35 17.85 12.53
CA ARG A 169 -3.23 17.62 11.38
C ARG A 169 -2.70 16.51 10.49
N LEU A 170 -3.14 15.28 10.70
CA LEU A 170 -3.12 14.28 9.66
C LEU A 170 -4.08 14.76 8.55
N ARG A 171 -3.63 14.69 7.31
CA ARG A 171 -4.53 14.95 6.18
C ARG A 171 -5.48 13.76 6.07
N ASN A 172 -6.74 14.01 5.73
CA ASN A 172 -7.75 12.96 5.53
C ASN A 172 -7.37 11.95 4.45
N ASP A 173 -6.32 12.26 3.64
CA ASP A 173 -5.77 11.42 2.58
C ASP A 173 -4.40 10.80 2.94
N SER A 174 -4.00 10.82 4.21
CA SER A 174 -2.71 10.23 4.63
C SER A 174 -2.68 8.72 4.44
N PHE A 175 -1.50 8.19 4.06
CA PHE A 175 -1.28 6.74 4.09
C PHE A 175 -1.35 6.19 5.52
N TRP A 176 -0.72 6.90 6.46
CA TRP A 176 -0.75 6.55 7.86
C TRP A 176 -2.16 6.73 8.46
N GLY A 177 -2.68 5.67 9.07
CA GLY A 177 -4.03 5.63 9.61
C GLY A 177 -5.12 5.48 8.55
N SER A 178 -4.76 5.09 7.32
CA SER A 178 -5.71 4.89 6.23
C SER A 178 -6.57 3.63 6.38
N MET A 179 -6.14 2.68 7.20
CA MET A 179 -6.84 1.42 7.51
C MET A 179 -7.18 0.57 6.29
N GLN A 180 -6.42 0.71 5.21
CA GLN A 180 -6.74 0.11 3.92
C GLN A 180 -6.57 -1.40 3.89
N PHE A 181 -5.64 -1.96 4.67
CA PHE A 181 -5.39 -3.42 4.72
C PHE A 181 -6.57 -4.15 5.36
N ARG A 182 -7.07 -3.65 6.48
CA ARG A 182 -8.26 -4.20 7.14
C ARG A 182 -9.52 -3.96 6.30
N ALA A 183 -9.68 -2.77 5.75
CA ALA A 183 -10.80 -2.44 4.87
C ALA A 183 -10.81 -3.35 3.63
N THR A 184 -9.64 -3.68 3.08
CA THR A 184 -9.50 -4.65 1.98
C THR A 184 -10.02 -6.02 2.40
N ASN A 185 -9.60 -6.54 3.55
CA ASN A 185 -10.05 -7.83 4.03
C ASN A 185 -11.57 -7.88 4.29
N ASN A 186 -12.12 -6.83 4.88
CA ASN A 186 -13.58 -6.71 5.08
C ASN A 186 -14.34 -6.74 3.76
N TYR A 187 -13.85 -6.01 2.74
CA TYR A 187 -14.46 -6.01 1.41
C TYR A 187 -14.37 -7.38 0.74
N LEU A 188 -13.21 -8.03 0.79
CA LEU A 188 -13.02 -9.38 0.22
C LEU A 188 -13.98 -10.38 0.85
N GLN A 189 -14.05 -10.42 2.18
CA GLN A 189 -14.93 -11.32 2.93
C GLN A 189 -16.42 -11.06 2.64
N SER A 190 -16.85 -9.79 2.56
CA SER A 190 -18.24 -9.44 2.22
C SER A 190 -18.64 -9.85 0.81
N ASN A 191 -17.66 -10.11 -0.07
CA ASN A 191 -17.85 -10.62 -1.43
C ASN A 191 -17.49 -12.10 -1.61
N GLY A 192 -17.45 -12.87 -0.51
CA GLY A 192 -17.20 -14.31 -0.52
C GLY A 192 -15.78 -14.71 -0.91
N LYS A 193 -14.80 -13.81 -0.78
CA LYS A 193 -13.38 -14.06 -1.05
C LYS A 193 -12.60 -14.24 0.25
N ASN A 194 -11.50 -14.98 0.17
CA ASN A 194 -10.60 -15.14 1.31
C ASN A 194 -9.92 -13.80 1.64
N PRO A 195 -9.76 -13.47 2.93
CA PRO A 195 -8.95 -12.34 3.35
C PRO A 195 -7.47 -12.63 3.05
N ILE A 196 -6.68 -11.57 2.91
CA ILE A 196 -5.23 -11.66 2.77
C ILE A 196 -4.60 -11.71 4.17
N ASP A 197 -3.70 -12.64 4.39
CA ASP A 197 -2.79 -12.58 5.54
C ASP A 197 -1.65 -11.61 5.20
N TRP A 198 -1.72 -10.42 5.76
CA TRP A 198 -0.74 -9.38 5.56
C TRP A 198 0.52 -9.53 6.41
N ARG A 199 0.51 -10.47 7.34
CA ARG A 199 1.62 -10.71 8.29
C ARG A 199 2.74 -11.55 7.72
#